data_86802f2b729cb1ce6b167ced85f5041c
#
_entry.id   86802f2b729cb1ce6b167ced85f5041c
#
_cell.length_a   1.000
_cell.length_b   1.000
_cell.length_c   1.000
_cell.angle_alpha   90.00
_cell.angle_beta   90.00
_cell.angle_gamma   90.00
#
_symmetry.space_group_name_H-M   'P 1'
#
loop_
_entity.id
_entity.type
_entity.pdbx_description
1 polymer ?
#
loop_
_entity_poly.entity_id
_entity_poly.type
_entity_poly.pdbx_seq_one_letter_code
_entity_poly.pdbx_strand_id
1 'polypeptide(L)'
;MFKKILFGTCMTEYCDHIFNYALNLAKENDAKLWIYHGLGRLNLSEEKVVEAINQAETKVKEAYVDKMKKQDFTNYAINVSDGDVVSEISKLARNAQVDALVMGTSTNAPIELGESANTGPLGSITAETILWAPCPVIIVPPALIPGLARG
;
A
#
# COMPACT_ATOMS: atom_id res chain seq x y z
N MET A 1 16.36 -3.96 12.54
CA MET A 1 15.61 -2.78 12.92
C MET A 1 14.14 -2.87 12.52
N PHE A 2 13.84 -3.00 11.25
CA PHE A 2 12.46 -3.24 10.82
C PHE A 2 12.12 -4.73 10.93
N LYS A 3 11.18 -5.07 11.81
CA LYS A 3 10.70 -6.44 11.99
C LYS A 3 9.34 -6.66 11.34
N LYS A 4 8.57 -5.60 11.19
CA LYS A 4 7.20 -5.63 10.67
C LYS A 4 7.01 -4.45 9.75
N ILE A 5 6.72 -4.73 8.50
CA ILE A 5 6.56 -3.71 7.46
C ILE A 5 5.16 -3.83 6.88
N LEU A 6 4.49 -2.71 6.71
CA LEU A 6 3.18 -2.63 6.08
C LEU A 6 3.30 -1.92 4.74
N PHE A 7 2.85 -2.57 3.68
CA PHE A 7 2.78 -1.99 2.35
C PHE A 7 1.33 -1.68 2.00
N GLY A 8 1.04 -0.42 1.70
CA GLY A 8 -0.26 0.01 1.22
C GLY A 8 -0.29 0.07 -0.29
N THR A 9 -1.17 -0.70 -0.93
CA THR A 9 -1.27 -0.75 -2.38
C THR A 9 -2.59 -0.17 -2.88
N CYS A 10 -2.55 0.48 -4.03
CA CYS A 10 -3.73 0.89 -4.79
C CYS A 10 -3.96 0.03 -6.04
N MET A 11 -3.20 -1.04 -6.18
CA MET A 11 -3.34 -2.02 -7.27
C MET A 11 -3.06 -1.44 -8.67
N THR A 12 -2.22 -0.43 -8.76
CA THR A 12 -1.77 0.14 -10.04
C THR A 12 -0.39 -0.39 -10.40
N GLU A 13 0.03 -0.18 -11.64
CA GLU A 13 1.40 -0.53 -12.10
C GLU A 13 2.47 0.16 -11.25
N TYR A 14 2.23 1.40 -10.86
CA TYR A 14 3.12 2.13 -9.96
C TYR A 14 3.30 1.36 -8.63
N CYS A 15 2.21 0.83 -8.09
CA CYS A 15 2.26 0.06 -6.85
C CYS A 15 3.07 -1.23 -6.97
N ASP A 16 3.23 -1.80 -8.17
CA ASP A 16 4.09 -2.96 -8.37
C ASP A 16 5.56 -2.62 -8.08
N HIS A 17 5.98 -1.43 -8.46
CA HIS A 17 7.33 -0.95 -8.15
C HIS A 17 7.52 -0.68 -6.67
N ILE A 18 6.50 -0.11 -6.02
CA ILE A 18 6.50 0.12 -4.58
C ILE A 18 6.55 -1.21 -3.83
N PHE A 19 5.79 -2.20 -4.30
CA PHE A 19 5.82 -3.55 -3.74
C PHE A 19 7.22 -4.15 -3.78
N ASN A 20 7.92 -4.02 -4.90
CA ASN A 20 9.29 -4.53 -5.02
C ASN A 20 10.22 -3.89 -3.98
N TYR A 21 10.07 -2.59 -3.75
CA TYR A 21 10.82 -1.91 -2.71
C TYR A 21 10.51 -2.45 -1.31
N ALA A 22 9.21 -2.58 -1.00
CA ALA A 22 8.76 -3.08 0.30
C ALA A 22 9.21 -4.53 0.53
N LEU A 23 9.13 -5.37 -0.50
CA LEU A 23 9.57 -6.75 -0.42
C LEU A 23 11.08 -6.85 -0.17
N ASN A 24 11.87 -6.07 -0.89
CA ASN A 24 13.32 -6.03 -0.68
C ASN A 24 13.66 -5.57 0.74
N LEU A 25 12.98 -4.56 1.22
CA LEU A 25 13.17 -4.07 2.58
C LEU A 25 12.83 -5.16 3.62
N ALA A 26 11.74 -5.89 3.40
CA ALA A 26 11.36 -6.99 4.29
C ALA A 26 12.38 -8.13 4.26
N LYS A 27 12.86 -8.51 3.08
CA LYS A 27 13.87 -9.55 2.93
C LYS A 27 15.18 -9.18 3.60
N GLU A 28 15.66 -7.96 3.39
CA GLU A 28 16.91 -7.49 3.98
C GLU A 28 16.87 -7.41 5.50
N ASN A 29 15.71 -7.20 6.07
CA ASN A 29 15.53 -7.08 7.51
C ASN A 29 14.98 -8.36 8.18
N ASP A 30 14.73 -9.40 7.41
CA ASP A 30 14.06 -10.61 7.88
C ASP A 30 12.74 -10.26 8.59
N ALA A 31 11.96 -9.40 7.93
CA ALA A 31 10.74 -8.83 8.48
C ALA A 31 9.50 -9.52 7.91
N LYS A 32 8.41 -9.45 8.67
CA LYS A 32 7.09 -9.81 8.14
C LYS A 32 6.55 -8.65 7.32
N LEU A 33 5.96 -8.98 6.18
CA LEU A 33 5.33 -8.00 5.27
C LEU A 33 3.82 -8.16 5.30
N TRP A 34 3.13 -7.09 5.70
CA TRP A 34 1.68 -6.98 5.52
C TRP A 34 1.41 -6.24 4.22
N ILE A 35 0.51 -6.77 3.41
CA ILE A 35 0.05 -6.12 2.19
C ILE A 35 -1.39 -5.69 2.41
N TYR A 36 -1.64 -4.40 2.36
CA TYR A 36 -2.96 -3.83 2.61
C TYR A 36 -3.53 -3.16 1.36
N HIS A 37 -4.79 -3.46 1.08
CA HIS A 37 -5.57 -2.77 0.05
C HIS A 37 -6.88 -2.30 0.66
N GLY A 38 -7.13 -1.00 0.61
CA GLY A 38 -8.35 -0.39 1.09
C GLY A 38 -9.32 -0.11 -0.04
N LEU A 39 -10.56 -0.53 0.12
CA LEU A 39 -11.62 -0.32 -0.87
C LEU A 39 -12.34 1.03 -0.69
N GLY A 40 -12.09 1.71 0.43
CA GLY A 40 -12.83 2.91 0.77
C GLY A 40 -14.22 2.57 1.29
N ARG A 41 -15.01 3.61 1.50
CA ARG A 41 -16.40 3.44 1.95
C ARG A 41 -17.24 2.96 0.79
N LEU A 42 -17.81 1.77 0.95
CA LEU A 42 -18.70 1.18 -0.04
C LEU A 42 -20.14 1.41 0.37
N ASN A 43 -20.92 1.94 -0.55
CA ASN A 43 -22.35 2.17 -0.30
C ASN A 43 -23.15 0.94 -0.79
N LEU A 44 -22.88 -0.21 -0.17
CA LEU A 44 -23.43 -1.50 -0.55
C LEU A 44 -23.98 -2.22 0.69
N SER A 45 -24.80 -3.26 0.45
CA SER A 45 -25.24 -4.15 1.52
C SER A 45 -24.06 -4.92 2.11
N GLU A 46 -24.22 -5.44 3.33
CA GLU A 46 -23.15 -6.22 3.99
C GLU A 46 -22.70 -7.41 3.15
N GLU A 47 -23.63 -8.11 2.51
CA GLU A 47 -23.29 -9.25 1.65
C GLU A 47 -22.43 -8.82 0.46
N LYS A 48 -22.77 -7.71 -0.16
CA LYS A 48 -22.01 -7.18 -1.30
C LYS A 48 -20.65 -6.64 -0.87
N VAL A 49 -20.54 -6.09 0.32
CA VAL A 49 -19.25 -5.65 0.89
C VAL A 49 -18.33 -6.85 1.08
N VAL A 50 -18.82 -7.94 1.67
CA VAL A 50 -18.05 -9.17 1.85
C VAL A 50 -17.59 -9.72 0.50
N GLU A 51 -18.47 -9.73 -0.47
CA GLU A 51 -18.16 -10.17 -1.84
C GLU A 51 -17.06 -9.32 -2.47
N ALA A 52 -17.16 -7.99 -2.33
CA ALA A 52 -16.17 -7.06 -2.84
C ALA A 52 -14.80 -7.27 -2.17
N ILE A 53 -14.77 -7.50 -0.88
CA ILE A 53 -13.53 -7.78 -0.14
C ILE A 53 -12.91 -9.09 -0.65
N ASN A 54 -13.71 -10.15 -0.79
CA ASN A 54 -13.21 -11.44 -1.27
C ASN A 54 -12.64 -11.35 -2.68
N GLN A 55 -13.30 -10.61 -3.56
CA GLN A 55 -12.81 -10.39 -4.93
C GLN A 55 -11.51 -9.59 -4.94
N ALA A 56 -11.43 -8.57 -4.09
CA ALA A 56 -10.23 -7.75 -3.97
C ALA A 56 -9.06 -8.55 -3.39
N GLU A 57 -9.30 -9.40 -2.40
CA GLU A 57 -8.26 -10.29 -1.87
C GLU A 57 -7.69 -11.21 -2.96
N THR A 58 -8.54 -11.76 -3.80
CA THR A 58 -8.10 -12.60 -4.92
C THR A 58 -7.19 -11.81 -5.85
N LYS A 59 -7.56 -10.58 -6.18
CA LYS A 59 -6.73 -9.72 -7.05
C LYS A 59 -5.39 -9.37 -6.42
N VAL A 60 -5.36 -9.11 -5.12
CA VAL A 60 -4.11 -8.84 -4.40
C VAL A 60 -3.21 -10.07 -4.43
N LYS A 61 -3.77 -11.25 -4.19
CA LYS A 61 -3.03 -12.51 -4.28
C LYS A 61 -2.46 -12.74 -5.67
N GLU A 62 -3.26 -12.53 -6.70
CA GLU A 62 -2.82 -12.66 -8.09
C GLU A 62 -1.69 -11.70 -8.43
N ALA A 63 -1.72 -10.49 -7.87
CA ALA A 63 -0.71 -9.49 -8.15
C ALA A 63 0.64 -9.77 -7.49
N TYR A 64 0.65 -10.33 -6.28
CA TYR A 64 1.86 -10.33 -5.44
C TYR A 64 2.35 -11.70 -4.98
N VAL A 65 1.49 -12.70 -4.84
CA VAL A 65 1.88 -13.99 -4.26
C VAL A 65 2.96 -14.71 -5.07
N ASP A 66 2.82 -14.76 -6.39
CA ASP A 66 3.80 -15.42 -7.25
C ASP A 66 5.17 -14.71 -7.20
N LYS A 67 5.16 -13.40 -7.10
CA LYS A 67 6.40 -12.63 -6.98
C LYS A 67 7.14 -12.99 -5.69
N MET A 68 6.40 -13.16 -4.60
CA MET A 68 6.98 -13.57 -3.33
C MET A 68 7.49 -15.01 -3.37
N LYS A 69 6.73 -15.92 -3.97
CA LYS A 69 7.16 -17.32 -4.15
C LYS A 69 8.46 -17.43 -4.94
N LYS A 70 8.60 -16.66 -6.00
CA LYS A 70 9.81 -16.66 -6.84
C LYS A 70 11.05 -16.21 -6.07
N GLN A 71 10.88 -15.49 -4.99
CA GLN A 71 11.95 -15.00 -4.15
C GLN A 71 12.04 -15.76 -2.81
N ASP A 72 11.35 -16.88 -2.69
CA ASP A 72 11.29 -17.70 -1.48
C ASP A 72 10.86 -16.92 -0.24
N PHE A 73 10.00 -15.93 -0.42
CA PHE A 73 9.48 -15.12 0.68
C PHE A 73 8.10 -15.63 1.09
N THR A 74 7.96 -16.07 2.34
CA THR A 74 6.73 -16.67 2.86
C THR A 74 6.16 -15.92 4.07
N ASN A 75 6.91 -15.01 4.67
CA ASN A 75 6.50 -14.32 5.91
C ASN A 75 5.67 -13.08 5.60
N TYR A 76 4.45 -13.28 5.12
CA TYR A 76 3.55 -12.18 4.78
C TYR A 76 2.11 -12.45 5.21
N ALA A 77 1.31 -11.39 5.24
CA ALA A 77 -0.13 -11.46 5.41
C ALA A 77 -0.79 -10.45 4.46
N ILE A 78 -1.99 -10.77 4.01
CA ILE A 78 -2.77 -9.91 3.11
C ILE A 78 -4.03 -9.47 3.85
N ASN A 79 -4.29 -8.17 3.84
CA ASN A 79 -5.48 -7.58 4.45
C ASN A 79 -6.16 -6.66 3.45
N VAL A 80 -7.46 -6.88 3.27
CA VAL A 80 -8.32 -6.02 2.48
C VAL A 80 -9.49 -5.61 3.35
N SER A 81 -9.84 -4.34 3.33
CA SER A 81 -10.98 -3.85 4.10
C SER A 81 -11.74 -2.77 3.34
N ASP A 82 -12.99 -2.59 3.72
CA ASP A 82 -13.77 -1.40 3.38
C ASP A 82 -13.56 -0.34 4.46
N GLY A 83 -14.25 0.80 4.32
CA GLY A 83 -14.15 1.91 5.25
C GLY A 83 -13.13 2.95 4.82
N ASP A 84 -12.98 3.98 5.64
CA ASP A 84 -12.03 5.05 5.36
C ASP A 84 -10.61 4.51 5.31
N VAL A 85 -9.94 4.68 4.17
CA VAL A 85 -8.62 4.07 3.94
C VAL A 85 -7.59 4.53 4.97
N VAL A 86 -7.54 5.82 5.28
CA VAL A 86 -6.57 6.36 6.25
C VAL A 86 -6.81 5.76 7.64
N SER A 87 -8.06 5.70 8.06
CA SER A 87 -8.42 5.11 9.34
C SER A 87 -8.08 3.63 9.42
N GLU A 88 -8.42 2.88 8.37
CA GLU A 88 -8.22 1.44 8.35
C GLU A 88 -6.74 1.04 8.26
N ILE A 89 -5.95 1.71 7.45
CA ILE A 89 -4.52 1.41 7.35
C ILE A 89 -3.80 1.80 8.65
N SER A 90 -4.18 2.92 9.26
CA SER A 90 -3.61 3.35 10.55
C SER A 90 -3.95 2.38 11.66
N LYS A 91 -5.18 1.88 11.67
CA LYS A 91 -5.64 0.87 12.62
C LYS A 91 -4.86 -0.44 12.47
N LEU A 92 -4.67 -0.91 11.24
CA LEU A 92 -3.87 -2.11 10.99
C LEU A 92 -2.42 -1.91 11.44
N ALA A 93 -1.84 -0.78 11.11
CA ALA A 93 -0.47 -0.45 11.52
C ALA A 93 -0.32 -0.47 13.04
N ARG A 94 -1.30 0.04 13.76
CA ARG A 94 -1.31 0.06 15.22
C ARG A 94 -1.50 -1.35 15.80
N ASN A 95 -2.48 -2.08 15.29
CA ASN A 95 -2.82 -3.41 15.82
C ASN A 95 -1.72 -4.44 15.55
N ALA A 96 -1.10 -4.37 14.39
CA ALA A 96 0.02 -5.25 14.03
C ALA A 96 1.36 -4.75 14.59
N GLN A 97 1.40 -3.56 15.15
CA GLN A 97 2.62 -2.95 15.68
C GLN A 97 3.74 -2.88 14.63
N VAL A 98 3.39 -2.39 13.44
CA VAL A 98 4.37 -2.31 12.36
C VAL A 98 5.41 -1.23 12.64
N ASP A 99 6.62 -1.47 12.14
CA ASP A 99 7.76 -0.59 12.36
C ASP A 99 7.92 0.46 11.26
N ALA A 100 7.34 0.21 10.12
CA ALA A 100 7.32 1.15 9.01
C ALA A 100 6.16 0.86 8.07
N LEU A 101 5.60 1.91 7.51
CA LEU A 101 4.58 1.85 6.48
C LEU A 101 5.19 2.32 5.16
N VAL A 102 5.14 1.49 4.13
CA VAL A 102 5.66 1.81 2.80
C VAL A 102 4.49 2.08 1.87
N MET A 103 4.50 3.23 1.22
CA MET A 103 3.46 3.60 0.26
C MET A 103 4.00 4.56 -0.77
N GLY A 104 3.22 4.82 -1.80
CA GLY A 104 3.56 5.81 -2.81
C GLY A 104 2.82 7.11 -2.61
N THR A 105 3.00 8.00 -3.56
CA THR A 105 2.21 9.23 -3.65
C THR A 105 0.84 8.90 -4.24
N SER A 106 0.01 9.91 -4.41
CA SER A 106 -1.30 9.74 -5.04
C SER A 106 -1.18 9.02 -6.37
N THR A 107 -1.91 8.00 -6.50
CA THR A 107 -1.93 6.98 -7.54
C THR A 107 -1.46 7.37 -8.94
N ASN A 108 -2.32 8.03 -9.72
CA ASN A 108 -2.02 8.39 -11.11
C ASN A 108 -1.40 9.78 -11.21
N ALA A 109 -1.31 10.45 -10.12
CA ALA A 109 -0.96 11.85 -10.06
C ALA A 109 0.43 12.23 -10.54
N PRO A 110 1.46 11.37 -10.50
CA PRO A 110 2.77 11.81 -10.99
C PRO A 110 2.75 12.30 -12.42
N ILE A 111 1.80 11.81 -13.20
CA ILE A 111 1.68 12.14 -14.60
C ILE A 111 0.66 13.26 -14.83
N GLU A 112 -0.29 13.40 -13.91
CA GLU A 112 -1.41 14.35 -14.01
C GLU A 112 -1.31 15.47 -12.98
N LEU A 113 -0.15 16.09 -12.91
CA LEU A 113 0.17 17.08 -11.87
C LEU A 113 -0.80 18.24 -11.76
N GLY A 114 -1.47 18.60 -12.84
CA GLY A 114 -2.44 19.69 -12.83
C GLY A 114 -3.67 19.43 -11.98
N GLU A 115 -4.02 18.17 -11.77
CA GLU A 115 -5.24 17.79 -11.07
C GLU A 115 -5.09 17.65 -9.56
N SER A 116 -3.87 17.56 -9.08
CA SER A 116 -3.61 17.42 -7.64
C SER A 116 -3.34 18.74 -6.94
N ALA A 117 -3.76 19.85 -7.54
CA ALA A 117 -3.51 21.18 -7.02
C ALA A 117 -3.98 21.40 -5.57
N ASN A 118 -5.07 20.73 -5.17
CA ASN A 118 -5.65 20.91 -3.83
C ASN A 118 -5.04 19.99 -2.77
N THR A 119 -4.38 18.91 -3.17
CA THR A 119 -3.81 17.92 -2.25
C THR A 119 -2.28 17.87 -2.34
N GLY A 120 -1.70 18.61 -3.26
CA GLY A 120 -0.26 18.62 -3.50
C GLY A 120 0.22 17.32 -4.15
N PRO A 121 1.53 17.15 -4.27
CA PRO A 121 2.12 16.00 -4.95
C PRO A 121 1.92 14.66 -4.24
N LEU A 122 1.62 14.68 -2.95
CA LEU A 122 1.41 13.45 -2.17
C LEU A 122 0.03 12.84 -2.38
N GLY A 123 -0.98 13.65 -2.68
CA GLY A 123 -2.36 13.22 -2.68
C GLY A 123 -2.95 13.17 -1.27
N SER A 124 -4.28 13.14 -1.17
CA SER A 124 -4.98 13.26 0.12
C SER A 124 -4.74 12.06 1.04
N ILE A 125 -4.81 10.85 0.52
CA ILE A 125 -4.63 9.65 1.34
C ILE A 125 -3.22 9.59 1.93
N THR A 126 -2.21 9.82 1.11
CA THR A 126 -0.82 9.78 1.57
C THR A 126 -0.54 10.91 2.56
N ALA A 127 -0.99 12.13 2.27
CA ALA A 127 -0.81 13.28 3.14
C ALA A 127 -1.46 13.06 4.52
N GLU A 128 -2.67 12.53 4.56
CA GLU A 128 -3.35 12.24 5.81
C GLU A 128 -2.71 11.07 6.56
N THR A 129 -2.28 10.04 5.83
CA THR A 129 -1.62 8.88 6.45
C THR A 129 -0.33 9.28 7.17
N ILE A 130 0.44 10.20 6.60
CA ILE A 130 1.66 10.71 7.23
C ILE A 130 1.35 11.32 8.60
N LEU A 131 0.20 11.98 8.74
CA LEU A 131 -0.20 12.61 10.00
C LEU A 131 -0.70 11.61 11.04
N TRP A 132 -1.34 10.54 10.62
CA TRP A 132 -2.06 9.65 11.52
C TRP A 132 -1.43 8.27 11.72
N ALA A 133 -0.43 7.91 10.92
CA ALA A 133 0.25 6.64 11.07
C ALA A 133 1.00 6.57 12.42
N PRO A 134 0.92 5.43 13.11
CA PRO A 134 1.63 5.24 14.38
C PRO A 134 3.10 4.86 14.23
N CYS A 135 3.64 4.99 13.03
CA CYS A 135 5.01 4.57 12.70
C CYS A 135 5.58 5.46 11.60
N PRO A 136 6.88 5.40 11.34
CA PRO A 136 7.47 6.07 10.18
C PRO A 136 6.83 5.64 8.87
N VAL A 137 6.67 6.58 7.96
CA VAL A 137 6.10 6.34 6.64
C VAL A 137 7.20 6.56 5.59
N ILE A 138 7.47 5.52 4.82
CA ILE A 138 8.43 5.57 3.73
C ILE A 138 7.65 5.80 2.44
N ILE A 139 7.91 6.94 1.80
CA ILE A 139 7.27 7.28 0.53
C ILE A 139 8.21 6.89 -0.61
N VAL A 140 7.73 6.00 -1.48
CA VAL A 140 8.47 5.63 -2.68
C VAL A 140 8.03 6.55 -3.82
N PRO A 141 8.89 7.45 -4.29
CA PRO A 141 8.47 8.42 -5.30
C PRO A 141 8.33 7.79 -6.68
N PRO A 142 7.47 8.35 -7.54
CA PRO A 142 7.29 7.85 -8.90
C PRO A 142 8.56 7.84 -9.74
N ALA A 143 9.48 8.73 -9.44
CA ALA A 143 10.74 8.84 -10.17
C ALA A 143 11.65 7.61 -10.04
N LEU A 144 11.36 6.71 -9.10
CA LEU A 144 12.05 5.42 -9.01
C LEU A 144 11.62 4.46 -10.13
N ILE A 145 10.52 4.75 -10.80
CA ILE A 145 10.07 3.94 -11.94
C ILE A 145 10.88 4.35 -13.16
N PRO A 146 11.56 3.40 -13.84
CA PRO A 146 12.30 3.72 -15.05
C PRO A 146 11.39 4.38 -16.09
N GLY A 147 11.85 5.48 -16.67
CA GLY A 147 11.09 6.24 -17.65
C GLY A 147 10.23 7.37 -17.09
N LEU A 148 10.02 7.44 -15.78
CA LEU A 148 9.28 8.53 -15.16
C LEU A 148 10.18 9.57 -14.47
N ALA A 149 11.47 9.33 -14.42
CA ALA A 149 12.40 10.28 -13.86
C ALA A 149 12.48 11.57 -14.69
N ARG A 150 12.43 12.71 -14.03
CA ARG A 150 12.62 14.00 -14.67
C ARG A 150 14.11 14.29 -14.84
N GLY A 151 14.47 14.69 -16.00
CA GLY A 151 15.85 15.07 -16.32
C GLY A 151 16.65 13.94 -16.83
#